data_9d123ef51b61cc9ab788ae0547a5ad4d
#
_entry.id   9d123ef51b61cc9ab788ae0547a5ad4d
#
_cell.length_a   1.000
_cell.length_b   1.000
_cell.length_c   1.000
_cell.angle_alpha   90.00
_cell.angle_beta   90.00
_cell.angle_gamma   90.00
#
_symmetry.space_group_name_H-M   'P 1'
#
loop_
_entity.id
_entity.type
_entity.pdbx_description
1 polymer ?
#
loop_
_entity_poly.entity_id
_entity_poly.type
_entity_poly.pdbx_seq_one_letter_code
_entity_poly.pdbx_strand_id
1 'polypeptide(L)'
;MTREIRLEVRVPGTREEVWEAIASGPGITAWFVPATVEGRADGEITMDFGSGMVERGRVTAYEPPKRFVYESGSQDGATLVHEWLVDAGTDGACTVRLVNSGFGEGDSWDDRYFGMEAGWRLFLENLRLFRTHFPDLRCASVIVNAVAAGGRENAFAAYLEGLGLEGDEHVRTTTGPVLEGRVVGRFPGMLTVLTETPHPGIVFLASEGRGDRQFVSFYGYFFGEGAEDAAARAWPEWEQSLHERFSPLPM
;
A
#
# COMPACT_ATOMS: atom_id res chain seq x y z
N MET A 1 25.48 -14.07 1.97
CA MET A 1 25.24 -12.61 1.85
C MET A 1 23.85 -12.36 2.39
N THR A 2 23.69 -11.46 3.34
CA THR A 2 22.37 -11.14 3.89
C THR A 2 21.55 -10.46 2.78
N ARG A 3 20.41 -11.04 2.45
CA ARG A 3 19.51 -10.54 1.40
C ARG A 3 18.77 -9.33 1.93
N GLU A 4 18.70 -8.26 1.14
CA GLU A 4 18.00 -7.03 1.52
C GLU A 4 17.33 -6.37 0.31
N ILE A 5 16.23 -5.67 0.55
CA ILE A 5 15.56 -4.80 -0.42
C ILE A 5 16.03 -3.38 -0.14
N ARG A 6 16.48 -2.68 -1.18
CA ARG A 6 16.82 -1.25 -1.10
C ARG A 6 16.04 -0.50 -2.17
N LEU A 7 15.19 0.40 -1.74
CA LEU A 7 14.37 1.22 -2.62
C LEU A 7 14.47 2.69 -2.22
N GLU A 8 14.32 3.56 -3.20
CA GLU A 8 14.28 5.00 -3.00
C GLU A 8 13.12 5.62 -3.77
N VAL A 9 12.52 6.65 -3.18
CA VAL A 9 11.51 7.46 -3.84
C VAL A 9 11.73 8.92 -3.51
N ARG A 10 11.52 9.79 -4.50
CA ARG A 10 11.51 11.22 -4.30
C ARG A 10 10.10 11.69 -3.96
N VAL A 11 9.97 12.37 -2.83
CA VAL A 11 8.69 12.74 -2.22
C VAL A 11 8.65 14.26 -2.00
N PRO A 12 7.62 14.98 -2.49
CA PRO A 12 7.47 16.41 -2.25
C PRO A 12 7.25 16.71 -0.76
N GLY A 13 7.84 17.82 -0.30
CA GLY A 13 7.68 18.34 1.05
C GLY A 13 8.99 18.55 1.79
N THR A 14 8.89 19.19 2.94
CA THR A 14 9.97 19.35 3.91
C THR A 14 10.32 18.00 4.55
N ARG A 15 11.47 17.93 5.18
CA ARG A 15 11.89 16.71 5.89
C ARG A 15 10.91 16.35 7.01
N GLU A 16 10.41 17.33 7.72
CA GLU A 16 9.44 17.19 8.81
C GLU A 16 8.09 16.65 8.33
N GLU A 17 7.57 17.16 7.23
CA GLU A 17 6.32 16.67 6.62
C GLU A 17 6.46 15.24 6.08
N VAL A 18 7.57 14.92 5.43
CA VAL A 18 7.85 13.58 4.92
C VAL A 18 8.10 12.61 6.08
N TRP A 19 8.78 13.07 7.14
CA TRP A 19 8.92 12.31 8.37
C TRP A 19 7.57 11.94 8.99
N GLU A 20 6.67 12.91 9.12
CA GLU A 20 5.33 12.66 9.65
C GLU A 20 4.59 11.60 8.82
N ALA A 21 4.74 11.64 7.50
CA ALA A 21 4.12 10.67 6.62
C ALA A 21 4.64 9.24 6.81
N ILE A 22 5.92 9.03 7.15
CA ILE A 22 6.51 7.69 7.25
C ILE A 22 6.68 7.15 8.68
N ALA A 23 6.56 8.01 9.71
CA ALA A 23 6.90 7.64 11.08
C ALA A 23 5.76 7.91 12.09
N SER A 24 4.57 8.27 11.61
CA SER A 24 3.36 8.37 12.43
C SER A 24 2.27 7.40 11.96
N GLY A 25 1.38 7.00 12.86
CA GLY A 25 0.24 6.13 12.52
C GLY A 25 -0.65 6.73 11.42
N PRO A 26 -1.17 7.96 11.59
CA PRO A 26 -1.96 8.63 10.55
C PRO A 26 -1.20 8.83 9.23
N GLY A 27 0.09 9.15 9.29
CA GLY A 27 0.94 9.30 8.12
C GLY A 27 1.07 8.00 7.33
N ILE A 28 1.41 6.89 7.99
CA ILE A 28 1.51 5.57 7.36
C ILE A 28 0.17 5.14 6.76
N THR A 29 -0.95 5.37 7.46
CA THR A 29 -2.30 5.05 6.99
C THR A 29 -2.65 5.74 5.66
N ALA A 30 -2.06 6.90 5.40
CA ALA A 30 -2.37 7.69 4.21
C ALA A 30 -1.78 7.12 2.90
N TRP A 31 -0.86 6.16 2.96
CA TRP A 31 -0.22 5.63 1.76
C TRP A 31 0.12 4.13 1.84
N PHE A 32 0.03 3.52 3.00
CA PHE A 32 0.33 2.10 3.18
C PHE A 32 -0.91 1.36 3.69
N VAL A 33 -0.97 1.04 4.98
CA VAL A 33 -2.10 0.35 5.60
C VAL A 33 -2.50 1.07 6.89
N PRO A 34 -3.72 0.88 7.41
CA PRO A 34 -4.07 1.40 8.72
C PRO A 34 -3.01 1.04 9.76
N ALA A 35 -2.47 2.04 10.43
CA ALA A 35 -1.36 1.83 11.36
C ALA A 35 -1.48 2.66 12.64
N THR A 36 -0.86 2.14 13.71
CA THR A 36 -0.55 2.90 14.91
C THR A 36 0.93 2.85 15.18
N VAL A 37 1.53 3.94 15.66
CA VAL A 37 2.95 4.02 15.98
C VAL A 37 3.13 4.75 17.29
N GLU A 38 3.80 4.10 18.25
CA GLU A 38 4.36 4.80 19.40
C GLU A 38 5.70 5.42 19.00
N GLY A 39 5.73 6.73 18.75
CA GLY A 39 6.88 7.47 18.23
C GLY A 39 8.06 7.59 19.21
N ARG A 40 8.63 6.48 19.61
CA ARG A 40 9.79 6.37 20.49
C ARG A 40 10.51 5.03 20.30
N ALA A 41 11.76 4.96 20.67
CA ALA A 41 12.45 3.68 20.79
C ALA A 41 11.72 2.78 21.80
N ASP A 42 11.71 1.48 21.53
CA ASP A 42 10.95 0.45 22.25
C ASP A 42 9.41 0.62 22.22
N GLY A 43 8.88 1.50 21.36
CA GLY A 43 7.46 1.66 21.13
C GLY A 43 6.88 0.53 20.26
N GLU A 44 5.56 0.37 20.31
CA GLU A 44 4.83 -0.57 19.44
C GLU A 44 4.47 0.09 18.10
N ILE A 45 4.51 -0.69 17.03
CA ILE A 45 3.88 -0.40 15.75
C ILE A 45 2.90 -1.51 15.43
N THR A 46 1.69 -1.14 14.98
CA THR A 46 0.66 -2.09 14.52
C THR A 46 0.24 -1.70 13.12
N MET A 47 0.10 -2.68 12.24
CA MET A 47 -0.31 -2.52 10.84
C MET A 47 -1.43 -3.51 10.53
N ASP A 48 -2.54 -3.02 9.96
CA ASP A 48 -3.70 -3.84 9.59
C ASP A 48 -3.78 -3.98 8.06
N PHE A 49 -3.48 -5.18 7.57
CA PHE A 49 -3.53 -5.52 6.15
C PHE A 49 -4.92 -5.95 5.66
N GLY A 50 -5.95 -5.78 6.49
CA GLY A 50 -7.31 -6.22 6.19
C GLY A 50 -7.52 -7.72 6.42
N SER A 51 -8.78 -8.16 6.34
CA SER A 51 -9.17 -9.59 6.49
C SER A 51 -8.64 -10.27 7.76
N GLY A 52 -8.42 -9.49 8.84
CA GLY A 52 -7.91 -9.99 10.12
C GLY A 52 -6.39 -10.17 10.19
N MET A 53 -5.66 -9.81 9.15
CA MET A 53 -4.20 -9.85 9.12
C MET A 53 -3.61 -8.60 9.79
N VAL A 54 -3.37 -8.68 11.09
CA VAL A 54 -2.74 -7.62 11.88
C VAL A 54 -1.30 -7.99 12.20
N GLU A 55 -0.36 -7.19 11.75
CA GLU A 55 1.06 -7.32 12.06
C GLU A 55 1.44 -6.36 13.18
N ARG A 56 2.16 -6.88 14.18
CA ARG A 56 2.71 -6.11 15.30
C ARG A 56 4.21 -6.11 15.21
N GLY A 57 4.79 -4.96 15.51
CA GLY A 57 6.23 -4.78 15.50
C GLY A 57 6.69 -3.89 16.64
N ARG A 58 8.00 -3.76 16.76
CA ARG A 58 8.67 -2.93 17.76
C ARG A 58 9.54 -1.89 17.06
N VAL A 59 9.40 -0.65 17.45
CA VAL A 59 10.28 0.45 17.02
C VAL A 59 11.65 0.29 17.69
N THR A 60 12.71 0.14 16.90
CA THR A 60 14.08 -0.02 17.41
C THR A 60 14.90 1.25 17.30
N ALA A 61 14.53 2.18 16.40
CA ALA A 61 15.08 3.53 16.37
C ALA A 61 14.01 4.55 15.95
N TYR A 62 13.99 5.69 16.62
CA TYR A 62 13.10 6.83 16.32
C TYR A 62 13.90 8.12 16.45
N GLU A 63 14.41 8.62 15.34
CA GLU A 63 15.35 9.76 15.27
C GLU A 63 14.78 10.85 14.33
N PRO A 64 13.77 11.63 14.80
CA PRO A 64 13.14 12.67 13.97
C PRO A 64 14.15 13.74 13.52
N PRO A 65 14.04 14.25 12.32
CA PRO A 65 13.22 13.78 11.19
C PRO A 65 14.03 12.93 10.19
N LYS A 66 14.92 12.06 10.64
CA LYS A 66 15.96 11.44 9.79
C LYS A 66 15.83 9.94 9.63
N ARG A 67 15.57 9.20 10.74
CA ARG A 67 15.69 7.75 10.75
C ARG A 67 14.63 7.09 11.62
N PHE A 68 13.85 6.19 11.03
CA PHE A 68 12.84 5.37 11.68
C PHE A 68 13.12 3.90 11.37
N VAL A 69 13.21 3.07 12.41
CA VAL A 69 13.45 1.63 12.25
C VAL A 69 12.49 0.86 13.12
N TYR A 70 11.89 -0.17 12.56
CA TYR A 70 11.09 -1.13 13.31
C TYR A 70 11.34 -2.56 12.84
N GLU A 71 11.07 -3.48 13.73
CA GLU A 71 11.11 -4.92 13.49
C GLU A 71 9.71 -5.48 13.48
N SER A 72 9.38 -6.35 12.54
CA SER A 72 8.07 -7.00 12.43
C SER A 72 8.15 -8.31 11.66
N GLY A 73 7.05 -9.05 11.58
CA GLY A 73 6.87 -10.16 10.67
C GLY A 73 7.85 -11.32 10.87
N SER A 74 8.00 -11.81 12.10
CA SER A 74 8.85 -12.98 12.39
C SER A 74 8.36 -14.25 11.72
N GLN A 75 9.27 -14.97 11.08
CA GLN A 75 9.05 -16.28 10.46
C GLN A 75 10.31 -17.14 10.62
N ASP A 76 10.14 -18.39 11.04
CA ASP A 76 11.23 -19.38 11.21
C ASP A 76 12.41 -18.85 12.03
N GLY A 77 12.14 -18.01 13.04
CA GLY A 77 13.15 -17.40 13.91
C GLY A 77 13.88 -16.20 13.31
N ALA A 78 13.61 -15.82 12.05
CA ALA A 78 14.08 -14.59 11.44
C ALA A 78 13.04 -13.48 11.59
N THR A 79 13.49 -12.26 11.84
CA THR A 79 12.64 -11.07 11.98
C THR A 79 13.04 -10.04 10.93
N LEU A 80 12.04 -9.50 10.24
CA LEU A 80 12.27 -8.45 9.25
C LEU A 80 12.55 -7.11 9.95
N VAL A 81 13.52 -6.40 9.42
CA VAL A 81 13.89 -5.06 9.85
C VAL A 81 13.55 -4.09 8.72
N HIS A 82 12.81 -3.03 9.05
CA HIS A 82 12.39 -1.98 8.13
C HIS A 82 13.06 -0.67 8.56
N GLU A 83 14.05 -0.23 7.82
CA GLU A 83 14.74 1.03 8.06
C GLU A 83 14.33 2.08 7.03
N TRP A 84 13.87 3.22 7.52
CA TRP A 84 13.44 4.38 6.76
C TRP A 84 14.38 5.54 7.02
N LEU A 85 14.90 6.13 5.95
CA LEU A 85 15.79 7.28 5.99
C LEU A 85 15.18 8.42 5.17
N VAL A 86 15.22 9.64 5.70
CA VAL A 86 14.74 10.84 5.02
C VAL A 86 15.91 11.80 4.80
N ASP A 87 16.30 11.98 3.54
CA ASP A 87 17.31 12.92 3.12
C ASP A 87 16.66 14.15 2.46
N ALA A 88 16.92 15.34 3.01
CA ALA A 88 16.40 16.57 2.42
C ALA A 88 17.10 16.87 1.07
N GLY A 89 16.30 17.15 0.07
CA GLY A 89 16.78 17.72 -1.20
C GLY A 89 16.82 19.24 -1.16
N THR A 90 17.32 19.84 -2.23
CA THR A 90 17.49 21.31 -2.37
C THR A 90 16.31 22.01 -3.04
N ASP A 91 15.31 21.26 -3.52
CA ASP A 91 14.26 21.72 -4.42
C ASP A 91 12.84 21.47 -3.91
N GLY A 92 12.67 21.47 -2.58
CA GLY A 92 11.37 21.27 -1.94
C GLY A 92 10.87 19.82 -1.96
N ALA A 93 11.76 18.86 -2.15
CA ALA A 93 11.48 17.45 -2.07
C ALA A 93 12.52 16.72 -1.22
N CYS A 94 12.16 15.59 -0.66
CA CYS A 94 13.06 14.68 0.06
C CYS A 94 13.26 13.39 -0.71
N THR A 95 14.37 12.70 -0.45
CA THR A 95 14.55 11.31 -0.83
C THR A 95 14.23 10.45 0.38
N VAL A 96 13.22 9.58 0.25
CA VAL A 96 12.91 8.53 1.22
C VAL A 96 13.58 7.26 0.75
N ARG A 97 14.40 6.67 1.62
CA ARG A 97 15.05 5.39 1.37
C ARG A 97 14.52 4.33 2.34
N LEU A 98 14.10 3.22 1.78
CA LEU A 98 13.72 2.02 2.51
C LEU A 98 14.83 0.98 2.38
N VAL A 99 15.30 0.45 3.50
CA VAL A 99 16.09 -0.77 3.58
C VAL A 99 15.32 -1.80 4.38
N ASN A 100 14.97 -2.90 3.71
CA ASN A 100 14.28 -4.01 4.35
C ASN A 100 15.21 -5.22 4.36
N SER A 101 15.52 -5.74 5.53
CA SER A 101 16.51 -6.79 5.78
C SER A 101 15.96 -7.83 6.75
N GLY A 102 16.80 -8.83 7.12
CA GLY A 102 16.38 -9.91 8.02
C GLY A 102 15.70 -11.08 7.33
N PHE A 103 15.76 -11.15 5.99
CA PHE A 103 15.22 -12.29 5.23
C PHE A 103 15.99 -13.57 5.53
N GLY A 104 15.26 -14.65 5.80
CA GLY A 104 15.81 -16.00 5.92
C GLY A 104 16.17 -16.63 4.58
N GLU A 105 16.42 -17.93 4.58
CA GLU A 105 16.80 -18.72 3.41
C GLU A 105 15.69 -19.73 3.04
N GLY A 106 15.64 -20.13 1.76
CA GLY A 106 14.69 -21.10 1.21
C GLY A 106 13.53 -20.50 0.44
N ASP A 107 12.76 -21.36 -0.25
CA ASP A 107 11.74 -21.00 -1.23
C ASP A 107 10.65 -20.09 -0.64
N SER A 108 10.21 -20.33 0.60
CA SER A 108 9.21 -19.53 1.27
C SER A 108 9.68 -18.07 1.52
N TRP A 109 10.99 -17.92 1.80
CA TRP A 109 11.62 -16.63 1.94
C TRP A 109 11.86 -15.95 0.60
N ASP A 110 12.07 -16.70 -0.46
CA ASP A 110 12.18 -16.19 -1.82
C ASP A 110 10.87 -15.56 -2.27
N ASP A 111 9.76 -16.24 -2.07
CA ASP A 111 8.43 -15.71 -2.40
C ASP A 111 8.10 -14.46 -1.59
N ARG A 112 8.40 -14.48 -0.30
CA ARG A 112 8.22 -13.32 0.58
C ARG A 112 9.07 -12.12 0.14
N TYR A 113 10.35 -12.35 -0.19
CA TYR A 113 11.25 -11.30 -0.67
C TYR A 113 10.72 -10.62 -1.93
N PHE A 114 10.37 -11.39 -2.96
CA PHE A 114 9.88 -10.83 -4.21
C PHE A 114 8.50 -10.18 -4.08
N GLY A 115 7.62 -10.75 -3.25
CA GLY A 115 6.33 -10.15 -2.95
C GLY A 115 6.48 -8.81 -2.24
N MET A 116 7.36 -8.73 -1.24
CA MET A 116 7.64 -7.48 -0.52
C MET A 116 8.31 -6.43 -1.40
N GLU A 117 9.26 -6.81 -2.26
CA GLU A 117 9.89 -5.87 -3.18
C GLU A 117 8.86 -5.22 -4.12
N ALA A 118 7.97 -6.03 -4.68
CA ALA A 118 6.90 -5.55 -5.56
C ALA A 118 5.92 -4.64 -4.80
N GLY A 119 5.47 -5.06 -3.62
CA GLY A 119 4.57 -4.28 -2.77
C GLY A 119 5.17 -2.94 -2.34
N TRP A 120 6.44 -2.93 -1.93
CA TRP A 120 7.11 -1.68 -1.56
C TRP A 120 7.23 -0.69 -2.71
N ARG A 121 7.43 -1.16 -3.95
CA ARG A 121 7.43 -0.28 -5.13
C ARG A 121 6.07 0.40 -5.33
N LEU A 122 4.98 -0.35 -5.16
CA LEU A 122 3.62 0.17 -5.22
C LEU A 122 3.39 1.23 -4.12
N PHE A 123 3.69 0.89 -2.88
CA PHE A 123 3.41 1.77 -1.75
C PHE A 123 4.32 3.00 -1.70
N LEU A 124 5.56 2.92 -2.14
CA LEU A 124 6.42 4.10 -2.29
C LEU A 124 5.91 5.05 -3.38
N GLU A 125 5.34 4.52 -4.46
CA GLU A 125 4.65 5.36 -5.45
C GLU A 125 3.38 5.99 -4.84
N ASN A 126 2.63 5.26 -4.01
CA ASN A 126 1.50 5.83 -3.29
C ASN A 126 1.92 6.95 -2.33
N LEU A 127 3.02 6.78 -1.59
CA LEU A 127 3.60 7.85 -0.76
C LEU A 127 3.87 9.12 -1.57
N ARG A 128 4.47 8.96 -2.77
CA ARG A 128 4.72 10.07 -3.68
C ARG A 128 3.41 10.74 -4.15
N LEU A 129 2.43 9.96 -4.56
CA LEU A 129 1.12 10.45 -5.00
C LEU A 129 0.37 11.16 -3.88
N PHE A 130 0.35 10.56 -2.68
CA PHE A 130 -0.23 11.18 -1.49
C PHE A 130 0.35 12.57 -1.24
N ARG A 131 1.68 12.66 -1.15
CA ARG A 131 2.36 13.94 -0.86
C ARG A 131 2.24 14.94 -2.02
N THR A 132 1.98 14.47 -3.25
CA THR A 132 1.80 15.33 -4.41
C THR A 132 0.39 15.92 -4.48
N HIS A 133 -0.64 15.14 -4.17
CA HIS A 133 -2.03 15.50 -4.47
C HIS A 133 -2.87 15.80 -3.22
N PHE A 134 -2.52 15.23 -2.08
CA PHE A 134 -3.33 15.30 -0.86
C PHE A 134 -2.48 15.62 0.39
N PRO A 135 -1.46 16.52 0.30
CA PRO A 135 -0.65 16.84 1.46
C PRO A 135 -1.55 17.38 2.58
N ASP A 136 -1.24 17.00 3.82
CA ASP A 136 -1.90 17.48 5.05
C ASP A 136 -3.38 17.09 5.23
N LEU A 137 -3.93 16.29 4.32
CA LEU A 137 -5.29 15.77 4.46
C LEU A 137 -5.29 14.45 5.23
N ARG A 138 -6.30 14.29 6.10
CA ARG A 138 -6.57 13.00 6.75
C ARG A 138 -7.01 11.99 5.71
N CYS A 139 -6.56 10.75 5.89
CA CYS A 139 -6.92 9.63 5.04
C CYS A 139 -7.75 8.60 5.78
N ALA A 140 -8.73 8.05 5.10
CA ALA A 140 -9.34 6.77 5.43
C ALA A 140 -9.04 5.77 4.32
N SER A 141 -8.45 4.63 4.65
CA SER A 141 -8.06 3.62 3.68
C SER A 141 -8.99 2.41 3.72
N VAL A 142 -9.16 1.80 2.55
CA VAL A 142 -9.91 0.56 2.34
C VAL A 142 -9.00 -0.43 1.62
N ILE A 143 -8.80 -1.59 2.22
CA ILE A 143 -8.00 -2.66 1.64
C ILE A 143 -8.87 -3.90 1.56
N VAL A 144 -9.10 -4.38 0.35
CA VAL A 144 -9.86 -5.61 0.10
C VAL A 144 -9.06 -6.51 -0.81
N ASN A 145 -8.95 -7.77 -0.42
CA ASN A 145 -8.15 -8.75 -1.14
C ASN A 145 -8.99 -10.01 -1.44
N ALA A 146 -8.76 -10.61 -2.58
CA ALA A 146 -9.27 -11.92 -2.96
C ALA A 146 -8.19 -12.72 -3.69
N VAL A 147 -8.44 -14.00 -3.92
CA VAL A 147 -7.50 -14.90 -4.60
C VAL A 147 -8.07 -15.32 -5.96
N ALA A 148 -7.30 -15.08 -7.01
CA ALA A 148 -7.55 -15.56 -8.36
C ALA A 148 -6.61 -16.72 -8.71
N ALA A 149 -7.11 -17.67 -9.51
CA ALA A 149 -6.29 -18.68 -10.16
C ALA A 149 -5.75 -18.15 -11.50
N GLY A 150 -4.59 -18.65 -11.92
CA GLY A 150 -3.95 -18.30 -13.19
C GLY A 150 -2.92 -17.18 -13.07
N GLY A 151 -2.34 -16.81 -14.21
CA GLY A 151 -1.28 -15.79 -14.25
C GLY A 151 -1.78 -14.37 -14.00
N ARG A 152 -0.87 -13.50 -13.58
CA ARG A 152 -1.13 -12.11 -13.18
C ARG A 152 -1.94 -11.32 -14.22
N GLU A 153 -1.56 -11.36 -15.48
CA GLU A 153 -2.23 -10.59 -16.53
C GLU A 153 -3.67 -11.06 -16.77
N ASN A 154 -3.91 -12.38 -16.73
CA ASN A 154 -5.25 -12.95 -16.90
C ASN A 154 -6.15 -12.61 -15.69
N ALA A 155 -5.63 -12.73 -14.48
CA ALA A 155 -6.36 -12.35 -13.26
C ALA A 155 -6.71 -10.86 -13.26
N PHE A 156 -5.76 -10.01 -13.67
CA PHE A 156 -5.99 -8.57 -13.78
C PHE A 156 -6.99 -8.20 -14.87
N ALA A 157 -6.89 -8.82 -16.05
CA ALA A 157 -7.85 -8.61 -17.13
C ALA A 157 -9.27 -9.00 -16.71
N ALA A 158 -9.44 -10.17 -16.07
CA ALA A 158 -10.73 -10.61 -15.52
C ALA A 158 -11.27 -9.67 -14.44
N TYR A 159 -10.38 -9.07 -13.63
CA TYR A 159 -10.75 -8.08 -12.63
C TYR A 159 -11.33 -6.81 -13.27
N LEU A 160 -10.62 -6.23 -14.24
CA LEU A 160 -11.07 -5.01 -14.93
C LEU A 160 -12.35 -5.27 -15.76
N GLU A 161 -12.44 -6.40 -16.45
CA GLU A 161 -13.64 -6.82 -17.17
C GLU A 161 -14.85 -6.95 -16.25
N GLY A 162 -14.64 -7.58 -15.08
CA GLY A 162 -15.68 -7.73 -14.05
C GLY A 162 -16.21 -6.41 -13.52
N LEU A 163 -15.39 -5.37 -13.49
CA LEU A 163 -15.80 -4.01 -13.12
C LEU A 163 -16.43 -3.23 -14.27
N GLY A 164 -16.41 -3.78 -15.50
CA GLY A 164 -16.83 -3.05 -16.68
C GLY A 164 -16.05 -1.73 -16.83
N LEU A 165 -14.72 -1.78 -16.62
CA LEU A 165 -13.91 -0.57 -16.65
C LEU A 165 -13.83 0.00 -18.07
N GLU A 166 -14.32 1.21 -18.24
CA GLU A 166 -14.32 1.95 -19.52
C GLU A 166 -13.40 3.17 -19.45
N GLY A 167 -12.86 3.55 -20.60
CA GLY A 167 -12.00 4.72 -20.76
C GLY A 167 -10.51 4.38 -20.72
N ASP A 168 -9.68 5.36 -21.02
CA ASP A 168 -8.21 5.21 -21.08
C ASP A 168 -7.50 6.17 -20.13
N GLU A 169 -7.46 7.47 -20.40
CA GLU A 169 -6.86 8.48 -19.51
C GLU A 169 -7.78 8.84 -18.32
N HIS A 170 -9.09 8.75 -18.55
CA HIS A 170 -10.12 8.90 -17.53
C HIS A 170 -10.98 7.65 -17.59
N VAL A 171 -11.12 6.96 -16.46
CA VAL A 171 -11.80 5.67 -16.37
C VAL A 171 -13.01 5.76 -15.44
N ARG A 172 -13.99 4.92 -15.74
CA ARG A 172 -15.15 4.69 -14.87
C ARG A 172 -15.54 3.21 -14.86
N THR A 173 -16.10 2.75 -13.77
CA THR A 173 -16.73 1.43 -13.71
C THR A 173 -18.19 1.53 -14.20
N THR A 174 -18.66 0.50 -14.90
CA THR A 174 -20.06 0.38 -15.34
C THR A 174 -20.80 -0.73 -14.63
N THR A 175 -20.07 -1.59 -13.92
CA THR A 175 -20.62 -2.65 -13.06
C THR A 175 -19.91 -2.67 -11.70
N GLY A 176 -20.59 -3.13 -10.66
CA GLY A 176 -20.03 -3.20 -9.30
C GLY A 176 -19.90 -1.84 -8.64
N PRO A 177 -18.91 -1.68 -7.75
CA PRO A 177 -18.71 -0.42 -7.03
C PRO A 177 -18.35 0.74 -7.95
N VAL A 178 -18.83 1.93 -7.61
CA VAL A 178 -18.56 3.13 -8.41
C VAL A 178 -17.12 3.58 -8.22
N LEU A 179 -16.40 3.68 -9.33
CA LEU A 179 -15.08 4.28 -9.41
C LEU A 179 -15.00 5.14 -10.68
N GLU A 180 -14.66 6.41 -10.51
CA GLU A 180 -14.40 7.32 -11.63
C GLU A 180 -13.21 8.21 -11.28
N GLY A 181 -12.32 8.43 -12.26
CA GLY A 181 -11.16 9.28 -12.06
C GLY A 181 -10.11 9.18 -13.15
N ARG A 182 -9.05 9.94 -12.98
CA ARG A 182 -7.94 10.04 -13.93
C ARG A 182 -6.88 8.98 -13.67
N VAL A 183 -6.48 8.26 -14.71
CA VAL A 183 -5.37 7.30 -14.65
C VAL A 183 -4.05 8.04 -14.50
N VAL A 184 -3.25 7.64 -13.52
CA VAL A 184 -1.91 8.19 -13.25
C VAL A 184 -0.80 7.13 -13.30
N GLY A 185 -1.17 5.86 -13.44
CA GLY A 185 -0.23 4.77 -13.61
C GLY A 185 -0.87 3.53 -14.23
N ARG A 186 -0.17 2.91 -15.19
CA ARG A 186 -0.51 1.59 -15.75
C ARG A 186 0.76 0.76 -15.75
N PHE A 187 0.71 -0.36 -15.06
CA PHE A 187 1.80 -1.33 -14.98
C PHE A 187 1.25 -2.74 -15.21
N PRO A 188 2.07 -3.74 -15.53
CA PRO A 188 1.61 -5.12 -15.61
C PRO A 188 0.92 -5.56 -14.33
N GLY A 189 -0.39 -5.85 -14.41
CA GLY A 189 -1.20 -6.25 -13.26
C GLY A 189 -1.62 -5.12 -12.33
N MET A 190 -1.48 -3.84 -12.70
CA MET A 190 -1.86 -2.72 -11.83
C MET A 190 -2.34 -1.50 -12.60
N LEU A 191 -3.41 -0.89 -12.11
CA LEU A 191 -3.93 0.40 -12.55
C LEU A 191 -4.01 1.33 -11.34
N THR A 192 -3.49 2.55 -11.49
CA THR A 192 -3.55 3.60 -10.47
C THR A 192 -4.42 4.75 -10.96
N VAL A 193 -5.41 5.12 -10.15
CA VAL A 193 -6.40 6.16 -10.46
C VAL A 193 -6.39 7.22 -9.37
N LEU A 194 -6.30 8.49 -9.76
CA LEU A 194 -6.72 9.59 -8.92
C LEU A 194 -8.23 9.67 -9.02
N THR A 195 -8.92 9.19 -7.99
CA THR A 195 -10.37 9.07 -7.99
C THR A 195 -11.06 10.37 -7.63
N GLU A 196 -12.18 10.62 -8.29
CA GLU A 196 -13.12 11.71 -8.01
C GLU A 196 -14.38 11.14 -7.34
N THR A 197 -14.77 9.95 -7.75
CA THR A 197 -15.93 9.20 -7.24
C THR A 197 -15.47 7.79 -6.83
N PRO A 198 -15.85 7.27 -5.65
CA PRO A 198 -16.87 7.79 -4.72
C PRO A 198 -16.41 8.96 -3.85
N HIS A 199 -15.11 9.24 -3.80
CA HIS A 199 -14.52 10.32 -3.00
C HIS A 199 -13.14 10.69 -3.55
N PRO A 200 -12.66 11.95 -3.42
CA PRO A 200 -11.30 12.31 -3.83
C PRO A 200 -10.25 11.42 -3.15
N GLY A 201 -9.36 10.82 -3.96
CA GLY A 201 -8.42 9.87 -3.43
C GLY A 201 -7.47 9.25 -4.44
N ILE A 202 -6.80 8.20 -3.99
CA ILE A 202 -5.92 7.34 -4.80
C ILE A 202 -6.45 5.93 -4.71
N VAL A 203 -6.63 5.28 -5.86
CA VAL A 203 -7.07 3.88 -5.93
C VAL A 203 -6.06 3.08 -6.74
N PHE A 204 -5.69 1.92 -6.21
CA PHE A 204 -4.97 0.89 -6.94
C PHE A 204 -5.90 -0.31 -7.15
N LEU A 205 -6.08 -0.69 -8.40
CA LEU A 205 -6.61 -1.99 -8.79
C LEU A 205 -5.41 -2.86 -9.15
N ALA A 206 -5.17 -3.93 -8.41
CA ALA A 206 -3.95 -4.72 -8.55
C ALA A 206 -4.22 -6.22 -8.65
N SER A 207 -3.34 -6.91 -9.38
CA SER A 207 -3.17 -8.35 -9.34
C SER A 207 -1.71 -8.65 -9.03
N GLU A 208 -1.46 -9.26 -7.88
CA GLU A 208 -0.13 -9.46 -7.32
C GLU A 208 0.07 -10.94 -6.97
N GLY A 209 1.27 -11.44 -7.14
CA GLY A 209 1.59 -12.83 -6.81
C GLY A 209 2.54 -13.47 -7.82
N ARG A 210 2.81 -14.76 -7.64
CA ARG A 210 3.66 -15.57 -8.51
C ARG A 210 2.99 -16.90 -8.84
N GLY A 211 3.32 -17.44 -10.02
CA GLY A 211 2.75 -18.71 -10.48
C GLY A 211 1.25 -18.60 -10.78
N ASP A 212 0.52 -19.64 -10.40
CA ASP A 212 -0.91 -19.78 -10.73
C ASP A 212 -1.86 -19.25 -9.64
N ARG A 213 -1.34 -18.55 -8.64
CA ARG A 213 -2.14 -17.95 -7.57
C ARG A 213 -1.80 -16.46 -7.45
N GLN A 214 -2.80 -15.63 -7.68
CA GLN A 214 -2.69 -14.18 -7.60
C GLN A 214 -3.57 -13.64 -6.48
N PHE A 215 -3.09 -12.59 -5.80
CA PHE A 215 -3.96 -11.72 -5.01
C PHE A 215 -4.54 -10.67 -5.95
N VAL A 216 -5.86 -10.55 -5.95
CA VAL A 216 -6.56 -9.45 -6.61
C VAL A 216 -7.00 -8.48 -5.52
N SER A 217 -6.57 -7.23 -5.62
CA SER A 217 -6.65 -6.28 -4.53
C SER A 217 -7.24 -4.95 -4.97
N PHE A 218 -8.07 -4.40 -4.10
CA PHE A 218 -8.48 -3.01 -4.12
C PHE A 218 -7.78 -2.28 -2.96
N TYR A 219 -7.01 -1.26 -3.28
CA TYR A 219 -6.45 -0.33 -2.31
C TYR A 219 -7.06 1.05 -2.57
N GLY A 220 -7.92 1.50 -1.67
CA GLY A 220 -8.54 2.82 -1.73
C GLY A 220 -8.02 3.71 -0.61
N TYR A 221 -7.58 4.92 -0.96
CA TYR A 221 -7.12 5.94 -0.03
C TYR A 221 -7.93 7.19 -0.29
N PHE A 222 -8.88 7.48 0.60
CA PHE A 222 -9.78 8.64 0.48
C PHE A 222 -9.33 9.75 1.41
N PHE A 223 -9.34 11.00 0.93
CA PHE A 223 -8.74 12.12 1.65
C PHE A 223 -9.74 13.24 1.93
N GLY A 224 -9.57 13.89 3.09
CA GLY A 224 -10.32 15.07 3.49
C GLY A 224 -11.63 14.79 4.20
N GLU A 225 -12.52 15.80 4.20
CA GLU A 225 -13.82 15.72 4.86
C GLU A 225 -14.70 14.65 4.19
N GLY A 226 -15.34 13.79 5.00
CA GLY A 226 -16.18 12.69 4.50
C GLY A 226 -15.44 11.43 4.06
N ALA A 227 -14.10 11.39 4.15
CA ALA A 227 -13.30 10.24 3.76
C ALA A 227 -13.63 8.97 4.57
N GLU A 228 -13.86 9.09 5.88
CA GLU A 228 -14.24 7.97 6.75
C GLU A 228 -15.58 7.36 6.34
N ASP A 229 -16.58 8.20 6.04
CA ASP A 229 -17.89 7.74 5.57
C ASP A 229 -17.80 7.10 4.18
N ALA A 230 -16.96 7.65 3.30
CA ALA A 230 -16.72 7.08 1.98
C ALA A 230 -16.05 5.71 2.09
N ALA A 231 -15.04 5.56 2.93
CA ALA A 231 -14.35 4.30 3.19
C ALA A 231 -15.30 3.25 3.80
N ALA A 232 -16.12 3.64 4.78
CA ALA A 232 -17.08 2.75 5.42
C ALA A 232 -18.14 2.21 4.44
N ARG A 233 -18.54 3.01 3.44
CA ARG A 233 -19.44 2.56 2.36
C ARG A 233 -18.72 1.70 1.32
N ALA A 234 -17.52 2.12 0.93
CA ALA A 234 -16.76 1.42 -0.11
C ALA A 234 -16.33 0.01 0.29
N TRP A 235 -15.97 -0.21 1.56
CA TRP A 235 -15.50 -1.50 2.04
C TRP A 235 -16.43 -2.66 1.67
N PRO A 236 -17.71 -2.72 2.12
CA PRO A 236 -18.58 -3.86 1.84
C PRO A 236 -18.90 -3.99 0.34
N GLU A 237 -18.99 -2.90 -0.41
CA GLU A 237 -19.26 -2.93 -1.84
C GLU A 237 -18.10 -3.57 -2.61
N TRP A 238 -16.86 -3.20 -2.30
CA TRP A 238 -15.67 -3.76 -2.92
C TRP A 238 -15.42 -5.20 -2.48
N GLU A 239 -15.66 -5.52 -1.21
CA GLU A 239 -15.54 -6.89 -0.68
C GLU A 239 -16.53 -7.82 -1.40
N GLN A 240 -17.80 -7.44 -1.49
CA GLN A 240 -18.80 -8.20 -2.21
C GLN A 240 -18.40 -8.38 -3.69
N SER A 241 -18.04 -7.31 -4.37
CA SER A 241 -17.68 -7.32 -5.80
C SER A 241 -16.49 -8.23 -6.09
N LEU A 242 -15.46 -8.23 -5.23
CA LEU A 242 -14.30 -9.11 -5.37
C LEU A 242 -14.67 -10.57 -5.09
N HIS A 243 -15.43 -10.84 -4.02
CA HIS A 243 -15.76 -12.20 -3.61
C HIS A 243 -16.83 -12.87 -4.49
N GLU A 244 -17.62 -12.12 -5.25
CA GLU A 244 -18.48 -12.66 -6.28
C GLU A 244 -17.72 -13.27 -7.48
N ARG A 245 -16.47 -12.86 -7.70
CA ARG A 245 -15.65 -13.26 -8.86
C ARG A 245 -14.42 -14.07 -8.48
N PHE A 246 -13.88 -13.86 -7.31
CA PHE A 246 -12.64 -14.45 -6.82
C PHE A 246 -12.85 -15.08 -5.45
N SER A 247 -12.00 -16.03 -5.11
CA SER A 247 -12.10 -16.68 -3.80
C SER A 247 -11.64 -15.73 -2.68
N PRO A 248 -12.35 -15.70 -1.53
CA PRO A 248 -11.85 -14.96 -0.37
C PRO A 248 -10.51 -15.52 0.09
N LEU A 249 -9.74 -14.71 0.84
CA LEU A 249 -8.52 -15.18 1.48
C LEU A 249 -8.85 -16.36 2.43
N PRO A 250 -8.06 -17.43 2.44
CA PRO A 250 -8.21 -18.46 3.44
C PRO A 250 -7.94 -17.85 4.83
N MET A 251 -8.87 -18.08 5.75
CA MET A 251 -8.71 -17.72 7.16
C MET A 251 -7.63 -18.57 7.83
#